data_956c764272d65d35a4e70dcfc0fd8827
#
_entry.id   956c764272d65d35a4e70dcfc0fd8827
#
_cell.length_a   1.000
_cell.length_b   1.000
_cell.length_c   1.000
_cell.angle_alpha   90.00
_cell.angle_beta   90.00
_cell.angle_gamma   90.00
#
_symmetry.space_group_name_H-M   'P 1'
#
loop_
_entity.id
_entity.type
_entity.pdbx_description
1 polymer ?
#
loop_
_entity_poly.entity_id
_entity_poly.type
_entity_poly.pdbx_seq_one_letter_code
_entity_poly.pdbx_strand_id
1 'polypeptide(L)'
;MSRTADIYSVAADIYPTVAAPQTEAMGAALAELLAGPRPGPLDGAPEAAADSPVLDLGSGTGGALPYLARLGSGPLYAVEPSAAMRAGLMATVCAVPGLAERTTVLGGALDDVEPLLPDRLGAVTALNMLGHLDEAAEDRFWGLVRERLVPGGAVVIALQGPLEPAPVPWTDFGTTAVGDLRYRTEGRADPEGGAMAWTMRWTISTADGAVLETRTAHLSWRVLTPDHLRERAAGALCEPGPARDDLLLHSFRRL
;
A
#
# COMPACT_ATOMS: atom_id res chain seq x y z
N MET A 1 -17.40 11.35 17.29
CA MET A 1 -16.23 10.76 16.62
C MET A 1 -15.29 11.88 16.23
N SER A 2 -14.14 11.99 16.89
CA SER A 2 -13.11 12.96 16.50
C SER A 2 -12.56 12.52 15.15
N ARG A 3 -12.79 13.29 14.09
CA ARG A 3 -12.10 13.09 12.80
C ARG A 3 -10.62 13.37 13.06
N THR A 4 -9.82 12.32 13.18
CA THR A 4 -8.36 12.47 13.12
C THR A 4 -8.05 13.28 11.86
N ALA A 5 -7.27 14.34 12.01
CA ALA A 5 -6.91 15.18 10.85
C ALA A 5 -6.29 14.26 9.78
N ASP A 6 -6.73 14.42 8.54
CA ASP A 6 -6.18 13.68 7.39
C ASP A 6 -4.72 14.14 7.19
N ILE A 7 -3.80 13.39 7.81
CA ILE A 7 -2.36 13.70 7.82
C ILE A 7 -1.74 13.69 6.42
N TYR A 8 -2.33 12.95 5.50
CA TYR A 8 -1.88 12.87 4.11
C TYR A 8 -2.33 14.07 3.27
N SER A 9 -3.34 14.85 3.74
CA SER A 9 -3.81 16.03 3.04
C SER A 9 -2.73 17.11 2.84
N VAL A 10 -1.71 17.14 3.70
CA VAL A 10 -0.61 18.14 3.64
C VAL A 10 0.23 17.99 2.37
N ALA A 11 0.37 16.79 1.82
CA ALA A 11 1.25 16.51 0.69
C ALA A 11 0.57 15.69 -0.41
N ALA A 12 -0.74 15.52 -0.37
CA ALA A 12 -1.47 14.64 -1.31
C ALA A 12 -1.28 15.05 -2.78
N ASP A 13 -1.20 16.34 -3.06
CA ASP A 13 -1.00 16.89 -4.40
C ASP A 13 0.40 16.64 -4.98
N ILE A 14 1.41 16.50 -4.12
CA ILE A 14 2.79 16.21 -4.52
C ILE A 14 3.18 14.75 -4.29
N TYR A 15 2.37 13.99 -3.55
CA TYR A 15 2.66 12.60 -3.19
C TYR A 15 2.97 11.71 -4.39
N PRO A 16 2.22 11.73 -5.50
CA PRO A 16 2.53 10.92 -6.67
C PRO A 16 3.95 11.17 -7.20
N THR A 17 4.40 12.43 -7.16
CA THR A 17 5.71 12.86 -7.65
C THR A 17 6.84 12.28 -6.79
N VAL A 18 6.71 12.39 -5.45
CA VAL A 18 7.77 11.96 -4.52
C VAL A 18 7.77 10.45 -4.31
N ALA A 19 6.62 9.80 -4.48
CA ALA A 19 6.49 8.33 -4.37
C ALA A 19 6.79 7.58 -5.67
N ALA A 20 6.88 8.26 -6.82
CA ALA A 20 6.99 7.63 -8.14
C ALA A 20 8.14 6.60 -8.26
N PRO A 21 9.40 6.87 -7.82
CA PRO A 21 10.47 5.90 -7.95
C PRO A 21 10.22 4.61 -7.16
N GLN A 22 9.70 4.74 -5.94
CA GLN A 22 9.35 3.58 -5.12
C GLN A 22 8.16 2.82 -5.70
N THR A 23 7.14 3.52 -6.17
CA THR A 23 5.95 2.94 -6.79
C THR A 23 6.31 2.13 -8.03
N GLU A 24 7.21 2.62 -8.88
CA GLU A 24 7.68 1.91 -10.07
C GLU A 24 8.42 0.62 -9.69
N ALA A 25 9.38 0.70 -8.76
CA ALA A 25 10.13 -0.45 -8.28
C ALA A 25 9.21 -1.53 -7.67
N MET A 26 8.28 -1.11 -6.79
CA MET A 26 7.31 -2.00 -6.16
C MET A 26 6.34 -2.59 -7.19
N GLY A 27 5.86 -1.79 -8.15
CA GLY A 27 4.94 -2.24 -9.19
C GLY A 27 5.53 -3.35 -10.06
N ALA A 28 6.80 -3.25 -10.44
CA ALA A 28 7.50 -4.32 -11.15
C ALA A 28 7.57 -5.61 -10.30
N ALA A 29 7.92 -5.48 -9.02
CA ALA A 29 7.99 -6.63 -8.10
C ALA A 29 6.62 -7.26 -7.81
N LEU A 30 5.54 -6.47 -7.76
CA LEU A 30 4.18 -6.99 -7.54
C LEU A 30 3.79 -8.06 -8.57
N ALA A 31 4.14 -7.86 -9.85
CA ALA A 31 3.84 -8.82 -10.89
C ALA A 31 4.50 -10.18 -10.62
N GLU A 32 5.75 -10.18 -10.16
CA GLU A 32 6.49 -11.40 -9.81
C GLU A 32 5.91 -12.08 -8.57
N LEU A 33 5.64 -11.29 -7.51
CA LEU A 33 5.16 -11.81 -6.21
C LEU A 33 3.74 -12.37 -6.31
N LEU A 34 2.88 -11.77 -7.12
CA LEU A 34 1.50 -12.20 -7.32
C LEU A 34 1.38 -13.33 -8.34
N ALA A 35 2.29 -13.40 -9.34
CA ALA A 35 2.32 -14.45 -10.36
C ALA A 35 3.01 -15.74 -9.92
N GLY A 36 3.64 -15.80 -8.73
CA GLY A 36 4.42 -16.95 -8.22
C GLY A 36 3.76 -18.31 -8.47
N PRO A 37 4.50 -19.44 -8.36
CA PRO A 37 3.98 -20.74 -8.71
C PRO A 37 2.68 -21.02 -7.97
N ARG A 38 1.59 -21.01 -8.73
CA ARG A 38 0.30 -21.47 -8.23
C ARG A 38 0.45 -22.94 -7.92
N PRO A 39 -0.05 -23.45 -6.79
CA PRO A 39 -0.22 -24.89 -6.64
C PRO A 39 -0.91 -25.39 -7.91
N GLY A 40 -0.38 -26.44 -8.54
CA GLY A 40 -0.99 -27.05 -9.71
C GLY A 40 -2.47 -27.31 -9.46
N PRO A 41 -3.29 -27.53 -10.48
CA PRO A 41 -4.71 -27.70 -10.31
C PRO A 41 -4.92 -28.80 -9.26
N LEU A 42 -5.39 -28.40 -8.09
CA LEU A 42 -6.13 -29.31 -7.23
C LEU A 42 -7.34 -29.67 -8.09
N ASP A 43 -7.50 -30.96 -8.42
CA ASP A 43 -8.57 -31.47 -9.26
C ASP A 43 -9.88 -30.79 -8.89
N GLY A 44 -10.38 -29.88 -9.77
CA GLY A 44 -11.61 -29.13 -9.54
C GLY A 44 -11.46 -27.64 -9.18
N ALA A 45 -10.24 -27.06 -9.08
CA ALA A 45 -10.08 -25.61 -8.92
C ALA A 45 -10.23 -24.93 -10.30
N PRO A 46 -11.22 -24.01 -10.48
CA PRO A 46 -11.47 -23.39 -11.76
C PRO A 46 -10.34 -22.44 -12.18
N GLU A 47 -10.23 -22.17 -13.49
CA GLU A 47 -9.42 -21.09 -14.13
C GLU A 47 -9.63 -19.69 -13.49
N ALA A 48 -10.44 -19.61 -12.46
CA ALA A 48 -11.00 -18.45 -11.78
C ALA A 48 -9.98 -17.50 -11.09
N ALA A 49 -8.71 -17.84 -10.98
CA ALA A 49 -7.78 -16.98 -10.25
C ALA A 49 -7.38 -15.71 -11.05
N ALA A 50 -7.40 -15.77 -12.39
CA ALA A 50 -7.06 -14.63 -13.24
C ALA A 50 -8.18 -13.56 -13.29
N ASP A 51 -9.42 -13.98 -13.07
CA ASP A 51 -10.60 -13.11 -13.09
C ASP A 51 -11.15 -12.81 -11.70
N SER A 52 -10.49 -13.29 -10.66
CA SER A 52 -10.89 -13.03 -9.28
C SER A 52 -10.61 -11.58 -8.88
N PRO A 53 -11.47 -10.97 -8.05
CA PRO A 53 -11.26 -9.62 -7.56
C PRO A 53 -9.93 -9.45 -6.81
N VAL A 54 -9.30 -8.29 -6.99
CA VAL A 54 -8.10 -7.87 -6.26
C VAL A 54 -8.45 -6.71 -5.34
N LEU A 55 -8.06 -6.80 -4.08
CA LEU A 55 -8.19 -5.71 -3.10
C LEU A 55 -6.83 -5.03 -2.92
N ASP A 56 -6.79 -3.72 -3.11
CA ASP A 56 -5.67 -2.86 -2.74
C ASP A 56 -6.08 -1.98 -1.56
N LEU A 57 -5.57 -2.30 -0.37
CA LEU A 57 -5.88 -1.61 0.87
C LEU A 57 -4.85 -0.52 1.15
N GLY A 58 -5.32 0.72 1.36
CA GLY A 58 -4.46 1.88 1.47
C GLY A 58 -3.89 2.28 0.10
N SER A 59 -4.75 2.36 -0.93
CA SER A 59 -4.35 2.57 -2.32
C SER A 59 -3.65 3.92 -2.57
N GLY A 60 -3.70 4.84 -1.62
CA GLY A 60 -3.10 6.16 -1.75
C GLY A 60 -3.59 6.91 -2.99
N THR A 61 -2.69 7.29 -3.87
CA THR A 61 -3.01 7.93 -5.16
C THR A 61 -3.14 6.94 -6.32
N GLY A 62 -3.19 5.64 -6.04
CA GLY A 62 -3.48 4.59 -7.02
C GLY A 62 -2.27 4.12 -7.83
N GLY A 63 -1.05 4.41 -7.38
CA GLY A 63 0.16 4.08 -8.13
C GLY A 63 0.37 2.59 -8.40
N ALA A 64 -0.15 1.70 -7.54
CA ALA A 64 -0.08 0.25 -7.73
C ALA A 64 -1.10 -0.29 -8.75
N LEU A 65 -2.23 0.39 -8.95
CA LEU A 65 -3.35 -0.13 -9.74
C LEU A 65 -2.99 -0.48 -11.20
N PRO A 66 -2.18 0.30 -11.94
CA PRO A 66 -1.78 -0.06 -13.30
C PRO A 66 -1.02 -1.39 -13.38
N TYR A 67 -0.28 -1.74 -12.33
CA TYR A 67 0.44 -3.02 -12.24
C TYR A 67 -0.51 -4.15 -11.87
N LEU A 68 -1.40 -3.93 -10.88
CA LEU A 68 -2.41 -4.91 -10.48
C LEU A 68 -3.37 -5.24 -11.63
N ALA A 69 -3.72 -4.26 -12.46
CA ALA A 69 -4.58 -4.46 -13.63
C ALA A 69 -4.01 -5.40 -14.69
N ARG A 70 -2.68 -5.59 -14.71
CA ARG A 70 -2.00 -6.50 -15.65
C ARG A 70 -2.01 -7.97 -15.19
N LEU A 71 -2.41 -8.23 -13.95
CA LEU A 71 -2.39 -9.60 -13.38
C LEU A 71 -3.56 -10.46 -13.85
N GLY A 72 -4.61 -9.86 -14.37
CA GLY A 72 -5.81 -10.53 -14.84
C GLY A 72 -6.88 -9.54 -15.28
N SER A 73 -8.06 -10.05 -15.62
CA SER A 73 -9.22 -9.26 -16.06
C SER A 73 -10.24 -8.96 -14.94
N GLY A 74 -10.04 -9.53 -13.74
CA GLY A 74 -10.95 -9.38 -12.60
C GLY A 74 -11.10 -7.95 -12.08
N PRO A 75 -12.16 -7.68 -11.31
CA PRO A 75 -12.40 -6.37 -10.69
C PRO A 75 -11.29 -5.96 -9.71
N LEU A 76 -11.02 -4.66 -9.63
CA LEU A 76 -10.12 -4.06 -8.64
C LEU A 76 -10.94 -3.28 -7.60
N TYR A 77 -10.62 -3.47 -6.33
CA TYR A 77 -11.19 -2.72 -5.22
C TYR A 77 -10.07 -1.92 -4.57
N ALA A 78 -10.13 -0.60 -4.71
CA ALA A 78 -9.14 0.33 -4.19
C ALA A 78 -9.72 1.07 -2.99
N VAL A 79 -9.17 0.80 -1.81
CA VAL A 79 -9.65 1.38 -0.54
C VAL A 79 -8.66 2.43 -0.06
N GLU A 80 -9.13 3.67 0.13
CA GLU A 80 -8.30 4.77 0.62
C GLU A 80 -9.12 5.69 1.52
N PRO A 81 -8.79 5.81 2.82
CA PRO A 81 -9.53 6.66 3.76
C PRO A 81 -9.33 8.16 3.54
N SER A 82 -8.16 8.61 3.06
CA SER A 82 -7.88 10.02 2.83
C SER A 82 -8.63 10.55 1.61
N ALA A 83 -9.49 11.54 1.79
CA ALA A 83 -10.19 12.17 0.67
C ALA A 83 -9.25 12.90 -0.29
N ALA A 84 -8.16 13.46 0.23
CA ALA A 84 -7.16 14.15 -0.58
C ALA A 84 -6.36 13.16 -1.45
N MET A 85 -5.93 12.02 -0.89
CA MET A 85 -5.28 10.96 -1.64
C MET A 85 -6.23 10.32 -2.68
N ARG A 86 -7.51 10.12 -2.32
CA ARG A 86 -8.51 9.61 -3.27
C ARG A 86 -8.74 10.51 -4.48
N ALA A 87 -8.54 11.81 -4.37
CA ALA A 87 -8.58 12.69 -5.56
C ALA A 87 -7.51 12.30 -6.58
N GLY A 88 -6.29 12.02 -6.13
CA GLY A 88 -5.22 11.46 -6.96
C GLY A 88 -5.54 10.06 -7.49
N LEU A 89 -6.10 9.19 -6.63
CA LEU A 89 -6.54 7.86 -7.00
C LEU A 89 -7.57 7.89 -8.14
N MET A 90 -8.59 8.74 -8.04
CA MET A 90 -9.59 8.91 -9.10
C MET A 90 -8.95 9.43 -10.39
N ALA A 91 -8.02 10.37 -10.31
CA ALA A 91 -7.29 10.85 -11.49
C ALA A 91 -6.50 9.71 -12.15
N THR A 92 -5.80 8.87 -11.38
CA THR A 92 -5.08 7.69 -11.88
C THR A 92 -6.03 6.70 -12.56
N VAL A 93 -7.14 6.37 -11.89
CA VAL A 93 -8.16 5.44 -12.42
C VAL A 93 -8.74 5.92 -13.75
N CYS A 94 -9.03 7.22 -13.86
CA CYS A 94 -9.61 7.80 -15.10
C CYS A 94 -8.57 8.00 -16.21
N ALA A 95 -7.28 8.18 -15.87
CA ALA A 95 -6.24 8.43 -16.87
C ALA A 95 -5.69 7.16 -17.52
N VAL A 96 -5.76 6.02 -16.84
CA VAL A 96 -5.23 4.74 -17.35
C VAL A 96 -6.31 3.99 -18.13
N PRO A 97 -6.11 3.72 -19.44
CA PRO A 97 -7.10 3.03 -20.25
C PRO A 97 -7.53 1.68 -19.67
N GLY A 98 -8.82 1.41 -19.60
CA GLY A 98 -9.39 0.16 -19.10
C GLY A 98 -9.42 0.03 -17.58
N LEU A 99 -8.90 1.00 -16.83
CA LEU A 99 -8.85 0.92 -15.38
C LEU A 99 -10.19 1.34 -14.75
N ALA A 100 -10.84 2.36 -15.30
CA ALA A 100 -12.10 2.90 -14.79
C ALA A 100 -13.26 1.87 -14.86
N GLU A 101 -13.27 1.04 -15.88
CA GLU A 101 -14.30 0.03 -16.09
C GLU A 101 -14.21 -1.13 -15.09
N ARG A 102 -13.07 -1.29 -14.42
CA ARG A 102 -12.78 -2.42 -13.55
C ARG A 102 -12.54 -2.03 -12.09
N THR A 103 -12.37 -0.74 -11.81
CA THR A 103 -11.94 -0.30 -10.47
C THR A 103 -13.11 0.30 -9.69
N THR A 104 -13.40 -0.28 -8.54
CA THR A 104 -14.28 0.31 -7.53
C THR A 104 -13.42 1.02 -6.48
N VAL A 105 -13.58 2.34 -6.39
CA VAL A 105 -12.88 3.16 -5.38
C VAL A 105 -13.78 3.32 -4.17
N LEU A 106 -13.30 2.91 -3.01
CA LEU A 106 -14.03 2.96 -1.74
C LEU A 106 -13.34 3.93 -0.76
N GLY A 107 -14.13 4.81 -0.19
CA GLY A 107 -13.65 5.82 0.75
C GLY A 107 -14.00 5.47 2.19
N GLY A 108 -13.01 5.05 2.97
CA GLY A 108 -13.19 4.72 4.39
C GLY A 108 -12.08 3.82 4.91
N ALA A 109 -12.10 3.54 6.20
CA ALA A 109 -11.30 2.49 6.79
C ALA A 109 -11.87 1.11 6.41
N LEU A 110 -11.11 0.04 6.65
CA LEU A 110 -11.56 -1.32 6.31
C LEU A 110 -12.93 -1.64 6.88
N ASP A 111 -13.19 -1.30 8.14
CA ASP A 111 -14.49 -1.53 8.80
C ASP A 111 -15.67 -0.89 8.09
N ASP A 112 -15.45 0.31 7.56
CA ASP A 112 -16.52 1.07 6.91
C ASP A 112 -16.88 0.49 5.55
N VAL A 113 -15.91 -0.11 4.86
CA VAL A 113 -16.05 -0.56 3.47
C VAL A 113 -16.16 -2.08 3.32
N GLU A 114 -15.86 -2.83 4.37
CA GLU A 114 -15.88 -4.30 4.32
C GLU A 114 -17.20 -4.91 3.79
N PRO A 115 -18.39 -4.37 4.13
CA PRO A 115 -19.65 -4.85 3.57
C PRO A 115 -19.80 -4.64 2.05
N LEU A 116 -18.97 -3.79 1.46
CA LEU A 116 -18.97 -3.48 0.02
C LEU A 116 -17.93 -4.30 -0.76
N LEU A 117 -17.06 -5.03 -0.06
CA LEU A 117 -16.05 -5.87 -0.67
C LEU A 117 -16.65 -7.22 -1.10
N PRO A 118 -16.10 -7.84 -2.15
CA PRO A 118 -16.56 -9.16 -2.60
C PRO A 118 -16.24 -10.25 -1.56
N ASP A 119 -17.07 -11.29 -1.51
CA ASP A 119 -16.89 -12.45 -0.62
C ASP A 119 -15.66 -13.29 -0.95
N ARG A 120 -15.14 -13.16 -2.16
CA ARG A 120 -13.98 -13.91 -2.65
C ARG A 120 -12.98 -12.97 -3.30
N LEU A 121 -11.71 -13.08 -2.89
CA LEU A 121 -10.59 -12.30 -3.38
C LEU A 121 -9.52 -13.22 -3.95
N GLY A 122 -9.00 -12.90 -5.13
CA GLY A 122 -7.85 -13.58 -5.74
C GLY A 122 -6.52 -13.09 -5.19
N ALA A 123 -6.47 -11.81 -4.85
CA ALA A 123 -5.28 -11.21 -4.23
C ALA A 123 -5.66 -10.03 -3.31
N VAL A 124 -4.78 -9.77 -2.35
CA VAL A 124 -4.85 -8.60 -1.46
C VAL A 124 -3.48 -7.93 -1.45
N THR A 125 -3.43 -6.62 -1.61
CA THR A 125 -2.23 -5.81 -1.41
C THR A 125 -2.42 -4.81 -0.28
N ALA A 126 -1.37 -4.61 0.52
CA ALA A 126 -1.31 -3.62 1.60
C ALA A 126 0.10 -3.00 1.59
N LEU A 127 0.26 -1.93 0.80
CA LEU A 127 1.58 -1.38 0.51
C LEU A 127 1.84 -0.14 1.37
N ASN A 128 2.85 -0.21 2.23
CA ASN A 128 3.25 0.86 3.14
C ASN A 128 2.09 1.41 4.00
N MET A 129 1.13 0.55 4.39
CA MET A 129 -0.02 1.01 5.14
C MET A 129 -0.30 0.22 6.43
N LEU A 130 0.21 -1.03 6.53
CA LEU A 130 -0.16 -1.92 7.64
C LEU A 130 0.26 -1.36 9.02
N GLY A 131 1.38 -0.63 9.07
CA GLY A 131 1.85 0.03 10.28
C GLY A 131 0.92 1.14 10.81
N HIS A 132 0.00 1.66 9.98
CA HIS A 132 -0.99 2.66 10.40
C HIS A 132 -2.22 2.04 11.07
N LEU A 133 -2.40 0.73 10.95
CA LEU A 133 -3.48 0.01 11.64
C LEU A 133 -3.13 -0.16 13.11
N ASP A 134 -4.10 0.01 13.99
CA ASP A 134 -4.00 -0.52 15.35
C ASP A 134 -4.14 -2.05 15.34
N GLU A 135 -3.93 -2.69 16.49
CA GLU A 135 -3.99 -4.15 16.59
C GLU A 135 -5.36 -4.70 16.19
N ALA A 136 -6.44 -4.02 16.56
CA ALA A 136 -7.79 -4.47 16.23
C ALA A 136 -8.09 -4.36 14.72
N ALA A 137 -7.62 -3.31 14.07
CA ALA A 137 -7.75 -3.14 12.62
C ALA A 137 -6.86 -4.12 11.85
N GLU A 138 -5.67 -4.44 12.37
CA GLU A 138 -4.81 -5.49 11.82
C GLU A 138 -5.45 -6.88 11.97
N ASP A 139 -6.06 -7.18 13.13
CA ASP A 139 -6.80 -8.43 13.35
C ASP A 139 -7.92 -8.60 12.32
N ARG A 140 -8.67 -7.52 12.04
CA ARG A 140 -9.70 -7.53 10.99
C ARG A 140 -9.14 -7.73 9.59
N PHE A 141 -8.01 -7.09 9.28
CA PHE A 141 -7.32 -7.30 8.00
C PHE A 141 -6.98 -8.78 7.80
N TRP A 142 -6.36 -9.44 8.78
CA TRP A 142 -6.01 -10.84 8.68
C TRP A 142 -7.25 -11.77 8.74
N GLY A 143 -8.29 -11.36 9.44
CA GLY A 143 -9.61 -12.00 9.42
C GLY A 143 -10.21 -12.01 8.02
N LEU A 144 -10.24 -10.86 7.35
CA LEU A 144 -10.70 -10.74 5.96
C LEU A 144 -9.87 -11.61 5.01
N VAL A 145 -8.54 -11.61 5.14
CA VAL A 145 -7.65 -12.48 4.36
C VAL A 145 -8.03 -13.95 4.55
N ARG A 146 -8.21 -14.37 5.80
CA ARG A 146 -8.59 -15.75 6.14
C ARG A 146 -9.93 -16.16 5.55
N GLU A 147 -10.90 -15.28 5.56
CA GLU A 147 -12.28 -15.58 5.18
C GLU A 147 -12.51 -15.48 3.67
N ARG A 148 -11.89 -14.47 3.02
CA ARG A 148 -12.24 -14.13 1.63
C ARG A 148 -11.16 -14.46 0.61
N LEU A 149 -9.89 -14.63 1.01
CA LEU A 149 -8.85 -14.99 0.05
C LEU A 149 -9.05 -16.45 -0.39
N VAL A 150 -9.17 -16.64 -1.71
CA VAL A 150 -9.37 -18.00 -2.26
C VAL A 150 -8.13 -18.87 -2.08
N PRO A 151 -8.26 -20.21 -2.00
CA PRO A 151 -7.10 -21.10 -2.00
C PRO A 151 -6.16 -20.81 -3.17
N GLY A 152 -4.86 -20.72 -2.90
CA GLY A 152 -3.84 -20.28 -3.87
C GLY A 152 -3.79 -18.78 -4.14
N GLY A 153 -4.72 -18.01 -3.59
CA GLY A 153 -4.69 -16.55 -3.64
C GLY A 153 -3.49 -15.96 -2.91
N ALA A 154 -3.14 -14.73 -3.21
CA ALA A 154 -1.93 -14.09 -2.68
C ALA A 154 -2.23 -12.86 -1.84
N VAL A 155 -1.45 -12.69 -0.77
CA VAL A 155 -1.32 -11.41 -0.05
C VAL A 155 0.08 -10.86 -0.31
N VAL A 156 0.19 -9.57 -0.66
CA VAL A 156 1.47 -8.87 -0.75
C VAL A 156 1.45 -7.66 0.15
N ILE A 157 2.43 -7.58 1.03
CA ILE A 157 2.57 -6.51 2.02
C ILE A 157 3.92 -5.84 1.82
N ALA A 158 3.92 -4.51 1.73
CA ALA A 158 5.14 -3.72 1.91
C ALA A 158 5.18 -3.20 3.35
N LEU A 159 6.27 -3.50 4.06
CA LEU A 159 6.54 -2.94 5.38
C LEU A 159 7.09 -1.52 5.26
N GLN A 160 6.80 -0.72 6.26
CA GLN A 160 7.38 0.62 6.43
C GLN A 160 8.60 0.50 7.35
N GLY A 161 9.76 0.99 6.88
CA GLY A 161 10.95 1.07 7.73
C GLY A 161 10.86 2.18 8.79
N PRO A 162 11.70 2.13 9.84
CA PRO A 162 12.65 1.06 10.14
C PRO A 162 11.96 -0.20 10.68
N LEU A 163 12.62 -1.35 10.56
CA LEU A 163 12.12 -2.64 11.08
C LEU A 163 12.41 -2.84 12.57
N GLU A 164 13.18 -1.93 13.16
CA GLU A 164 13.48 -1.88 14.59
C GLU A 164 13.23 -0.46 15.11
N PRO A 165 12.70 -0.29 16.34
CA PRO A 165 12.45 1.02 16.90
C PRO A 165 13.78 1.69 17.30
N ALA A 166 14.34 2.50 16.40
CA ALA A 166 15.56 3.25 16.61
C ALA A 166 15.41 4.69 16.08
N PRO A 167 16.04 5.69 16.70
CA PRO A 167 15.98 7.06 16.20
C PRO A 167 16.52 7.16 14.78
N VAL A 168 15.79 7.84 13.91
CA VAL A 168 16.19 8.16 12.53
C VAL A 168 16.51 9.65 12.50
N PRO A 169 17.78 10.07 12.26
CA PRO A 169 18.13 11.47 12.09
C PRO A 169 17.46 12.02 10.81
N TRP A 170 17.52 13.34 10.61
CA TRP A 170 17.07 13.92 9.34
C TRP A 170 17.75 13.20 8.17
N THR A 171 16.94 12.52 7.39
CA THR A 171 17.34 11.70 6.25
C THR A 171 16.68 12.25 4.99
N ASP A 172 17.45 12.40 3.93
CA ASP A 172 16.97 12.78 2.61
C ASP A 172 16.45 11.52 1.89
N PHE A 173 15.16 11.51 1.55
CA PHE A 173 14.52 10.43 0.81
C PHE A 173 14.52 10.66 -0.70
N GLY A 174 15.13 11.76 -1.14
CA GLY A 174 15.31 12.07 -2.55
C GLY A 174 14.60 13.33 -3.03
N THR A 175 14.95 13.68 -4.24
CA THR A 175 14.40 14.85 -4.94
C THR A 175 13.94 14.45 -6.33
N THR A 176 12.70 14.77 -6.66
CA THR A 176 12.12 14.53 -7.98
C THR A 176 11.91 15.86 -8.70
N ALA A 177 12.18 15.89 -10.02
CA ALA A 177 11.96 17.05 -10.85
C ALA A 177 10.61 16.94 -11.60
N VAL A 178 9.83 18.00 -11.58
CA VAL A 178 8.67 18.17 -12.47
C VAL A 178 8.77 19.55 -13.13
N GLY A 179 9.04 19.57 -14.41
CA GLY A 179 9.35 20.82 -15.12
C GLY A 179 10.55 21.53 -14.48
N ASP A 180 10.39 22.79 -14.17
CA ASP A 180 11.43 23.63 -13.57
C ASP A 180 11.49 23.54 -12.03
N LEU A 181 10.61 22.73 -11.43
CA LEU A 181 10.54 22.59 -9.99
C LEU A 181 11.21 21.30 -9.48
N ARG A 182 11.67 21.36 -8.24
CA ARG A 182 12.28 20.27 -7.49
C ARG A 182 11.46 20.02 -6.23
N TYR A 183 11.10 18.76 -6.00
CA TYR A 183 10.30 18.28 -4.88
C TYR A 183 11.19 17.38 -4.03
N ARG A 184 11.68 17.89 -2.92
CA ARG A 184 12.54 17.16 -1.99
C ARG A 184 11.75 16.64 -0.81
N THR A 185 11.97 15.39 -0.45
CA THR A 185 11.36 14.75 0.74
C THR A 185 12.44 14.43 1.75
N GLU A 186 12.23 14.88 2.98
CA GLU A 186 13.11 14.57 4.12
C GLU A 186 12.25 14.12 5.30
N GLY A 187 12.83 13.31 6.18
CA GLY A 187 12.17 12.90 7.41
C GLY A 187 13.13 12.57 8.53
N ARG A 188 12.63 12.67 9.73
CA ARG A 188 13.25 12.14 10.95
C ARG A 188 12.21 11.41 11.77
N ALA A 189 12.64 10.49 12.62
CA ALA A 189 11.73 9.82 13.52
C ALA A 189 12.38 9.46 14.85
N ASP A 190 11.56 9.41 15.87
CA ASP A 190 11.92 8.93 17.20
C ASP A 190 10.97 7.79 17.62
N PRO A 191 11.46 6.76 18.34
CA PRO A 191 10.59 5.72 18.89
C PRO A 191 9.65 6.30 19.94
N GLU A 192 8.36 5.97 19.85
CA GLU A 192 7.34 6.39 20.81
C GLU A 192 6.27 5.29 20.96
N GLY A 193 6.17 4.69 22.15
CA GLY A 193 5.07 3.77 22.48
C GLY A 193 4.93 2.53 21.59
N GLY A 194 6.04 1.99 21.06
CA GLY A 194 6.02 0.85 20.12
C GLY A 194 5.81 1.24 18.65
N ALA A 195 5.71 2.54 18.38
CA ALA A 195 5.63 3.11 17.04
C ALA A 195 6.84 4.02 16.77
N MET A 196 6.96 4.49 15.55
CA MET A 196 7.86 5.56 15.16
C MET A 196 7.06 6.84 14.94
N ALA A 197 7.39 7.89 15.69
CA ALA A 197 6.84 9.23 15.50
C ALA A 197 7.70 9.98 14.47
N TRP A 198 7.17 10.20 13.30
CA TRP A 198 7.84 10.84 12.17
C TRP A 198 7.50 12.32 12.06
N THR A 199 8.51 13.11 11.74
CA THR A 199 8.35 14.46 11.20
C THR A 199 8.81 14.44 9.75
N MET A 200 7.89 14.57 8.81
CA MET A 200 8.18 14.64 7.38
C MET A 200 8.20 16.09 6.92
N ARG A 201 9.11 16.39 6.01
CA ARG A 201 9.24 17.72 5.39
C ARG A 201 9.36 17.58 3.87
N TRP A 202 8.56 18.35 3.17
CA TRP A 202 8.63 18.49 1.71
C TRP A 202 9.03 19.91 1.37
N THR A 203 10.05 20.05 0.53
CA THR A 203 10.53 21.35 0.06
C THR A 203 10.35 21.43 -1.44
N ILE A 204 9.64 22.44 -1.90
CA ILE A 204 9.46 22.77 -3.31
C ILE A 204 10.38 23.93 -3.63
N SER A 205 11.27 23.75 -4.62
CA SER A 205 12.23 24.77 -5.03
C SER A 205 12.32 24.88 -6.55
N THR A 206 12.85 25.97 -7.02
CA THR A 206 13.26 26.14 -8.41
C THR A 206 14.53 25.35 -8.72
N ALA A 207 14.88 25.23 -10.00
CA ALA A 207 16.08 24.49 -10.44
C ALA A 207 17.39 25.12 -9.93
N ASP A 208 17.41 26.44 -9.70
CA ASP A 208 18.54 27.20 -9.12
C ASP A 208 18.55 27.20 -7.58
N GLY A 209 17.60 26.50 -6.95
CA GLY A 209 17.57 26.27 -5.50
C GLY A 209 16.78 27.28 -4.69
N ALA A 210 16.07 28.22 -5.30
CA ALA A 210 15.19 29.13 -4.55
C ALA A 210 14.00 28.36 -3.98
N VAL A 211 13.83 28.36 -2.66
CA VAL A 211 12.73 27.69 -1.97
C VAL A 211 11.43 28.49 -2.19
N LEU A 212 10.43 27.83 -2.73
CA LEU A 212 9.09 28.39 -2.95
C LEU A 212 8.14 28.02 -1.82
N GLU A 213 8.20 26.79 -1.33
CA GLU A 213 7.30 26.29 -0.32
C GLU A 213 7.98 25.21 0.53
N THR A 214 7.61 25.16 1.81
CA THR A 214 7.98 24.06 2.70
C THR A 214 6.75 23.60 3.47
N ARG A 215 6.49 22.30 3.47
CA ARG A 215 5.40 21.67 4.20
C ARG A 215 5.95 20.70 5.22
N THR A 216 5.28 20.58 6.36
CA THR A 216 5.64 19.62 7.41
C THR A 216 4.41 18.87 7.88
N ALA A 217 4.55 17.57 8.06
CA ALA A 217 3.53 16.72 8.68
C ALA A 217 4.13 15.82 9.74
N HIS A 218 3.31 15.47 10.73
CA HIS A 218 3.63 14.51 11.78
C HIS A 218 2.82 13.24 11.53
N LEU A 219 3.52 12.13 11.40
CA LEU A 219 2.97 10.82 11.08
C LEU A 219 3.42 9.85 12.18
N SER A 220 2.67 8.79 12.37
CA SER A 220 3.11 7.69 13.23
C SER A 220 2.69 6.37 12.61
N TRP A 221 3.56 5.37 12.71
CA TRP A 221 3.22 4.00 12.38
C TRP A 221 3.94 3.02 13.29
N ARG A 222 3.30 1.89 13.52
CA ARG A 222 3.84 0.77 14.30
C ARG A 222 5.02 0.15 13.56
N VAL A 223 6.04 -0.23 14.32
CA VAL A 223 7.15 -1.01 13.77
C VAL A 223 6.71 -2.47 13.64
N LEU A 224 6.61 -2.94 12.41
CA LEU A 224 6.26 -4.31 12.09
C LEU A 224 7.49 -5.01 11.47
N THR A 225 7.65 -6.29 11.79
CA THR A 225 8.79 -7.09 11.31
C THR A 225 8.32 -8.18 10.34
N PRO A 226 9.22 -8.75 9.53
CA PRO A 226 8.91 -9.91 8.70
C PRO A 226 8.43 -11.12 9.52
N ASP A 227 8.94 -11.32 10.75
CA ASP A 227 8.50 -12.40 11.64
C ASP A 227 7.07 -12.18 12.13
N HIS A 228 6.73 -10.93 12.50
CA HIS A 228 5.35 -10.58 12.83
C HIS A 228 4.40 -10.90 11.67
N LEU A 229 4.77 -10.54 10.43
CA LEU A 229 3.94 -10.87 9.27
C LEU A 229 3.78 -12.38 9.06
N ARG A 230 4.85 -13.17 9.25
CA ARG A 230 4.78 -14.64 9.13
C ARG A 230 3.84 -15.27 10.16
N GLU A 231 3.91 -14.80 11.40
CA GLU A 231 3.02 -15.26 12.47
C GLU A 231 1.55 -14.95 12.14
N ARG A 232 1.27 -13.71 11.74
CA ARG A 232 -0.08 -13.27 11.38
C ARG A 232 -0.63 -14.01 10.15
N ALA A 233 0.19 -14.20 9.12
CA ALA A 233 -0.17 -14.93 7.91
C ALA A 233 -0.49 -16.39 8.21
N ALA A 234 0.30 -17.04 9.06
CA ALA A 234 0.03 -18.42 9.51
C ALA A 234 -1.33 -18.54 10.22
N GLY A 235 -1.68 -17.57 11.09
CA GLY A 235 -3.00 -17.46 11.71
C GLY A 235 -4.15 -17.29 10.69
N ALA A 236 -3.86 -16.68 9.55
CA ALA A 236 -4.79 -16.54 8.43
C ALA A 236 -4.74 -17.72 7.43
N LEU A 237 -4.08 -18.81 7.77
CA LEU A 237 -3.88 -20.01 6.94
C LEU A 237 -3.15 -19.69 5.61
N CYS A 238 -2.15 -18.82 5.69
CA CYS A 238 -1.28 -18.49 4.58
C CYS A 238 0.15 -18.94 4.87
N GLU A 239 0.85 -19.40 3.86
CA GLU A 239 2.27 -19.77 3.92
C GLU A 239 3.13 -18.68 3.24
N PRO A 240 4.40 -18.49 3.67
CA PRO A 240 5.30 -17.57 3.04
C PRO A 240 5.53 -17.90 1.57
N GLY A 241 5.45 -16.87 0.73
CA GLY A 241 5.85 -16.88 -0.67
C GLY A 241 7.19 -16.15 -0.90
N PRO A 242 7.53 -15.83 -2.14
CA PRO A 242 8.67 -14.99 -2.48
C PRO A 242 8.62 -13.63 -1.80
N ALA A 243 9.81 -13.06 -1.52
CA ALA A 243 9.96 -11.72 -0.95
C ALA A 243 10.98 -10.89 -1.74
N ARG A 244 10.90 -9.57 -1.60
CA ARG A 244 11.88 -8.61 -2.09
C ARG A 244 12.32 -7.74 -0.92
N ASP A 245 13.36 -8.22 -0.22
CA ASP A 245 13.86 -7.60 1.00
C ASP A 245 14.39 -6.18 0.76
N ASP A 246 14.92 -5.90 -0.43
CA ASP A 246 15.36 -4.58 -0.86
C ASP A 246 14.21 -3.55 -0.97
N LEU A 247 12.98 -4.02 -1.10
CA LEU A 247 11.75 -3.22 -1.15
C LEU A 247 10.85 -3.44 0.07
N LEU A 248 11.28 -4.23 1.04
CA LEU A 248 10.49 -4.68 2.20
C LEU A 248 9.14 -5.31 1.81
N LEU A 249 9.09 -5.95 0.63
CA LEU A 249 7.90 -6.64 0.10
C LEU A 249 7.91 -8.11 0.50
N HIS A 250 6.82 -8.54 1.10
CA HIS A 250 6.60 -9.93 1.53
C HIS A 250 5.31 -10.45 0.92
N SER A 251 5.34 -11.66 0.38
CA SER A 251 4.15 -12.33 -0.12
C SER A 251 3.80 -13.56 0.70
N PHE A 252 2.50 -13.88 0.72
CA PHE A 252 1.96 -15.06 1.36
C PHE A 252 0.90 -15.68 0.45
N ARG A 253 0.76 -17.01 0.50
CA ARG A 253 -0.21 -17.77 -0.29
C ARG A 253 -1.21 -18.47 0.60
N ARG A 254 -2.47 -18.37 0.25
CA ARG A 254 -3.57 -19.08 0.95
C ARG A 254 -3.48 -20.58 0.69
N LEU A 255 -3.48 -21.36 1.77
CA LEU A 255 -3.52 -22.82 1.76
C LEU A 255 -4.87 -23.37 1.27
#